data_3eb9dc120c90e9ff4ea2d18ac3c70b5e
#
_entry.id   3eb9dc120c90e9ff4ea2d18ac3c70b5e
#
_cell.length_a   1.000
_cell.length_b   1.000
_cell.length_c   1.000
_cell.angle_alpha   90.00
_cell.angle_beta   90.00
_cell.angle_gamma   90.00
#
_symmetry.space_group_name_H-M   'P 1'
#
loop_
_entity.id
_entity.type
_entity.pdbx_description
1 polymer ?
#
loop_
_entity_poly.entity_id
_entity_poly.type
_entity_poly.pdbx_seq_one_letter_code
_entity_poly.pdbx_strand_id
1 'polypeptide(L)'
;VIAVGAWYIIKNRWVKQALLLSSIVAVIGIVYLSWDNKYMDFAPDFEKTITHTEFDNLLEATYKLEDISSMERVYRWMAGIEMIKDKFWMGFGPGSFYSNYQSYSISRFQTYVSDNPEKSGIHNYFLMIWVEQGLIGFLIFIGLCFALLITGENVYHRSTELRDKYIIMAATLGFIIIFAMCLINDLIETDKVGPFFFLNAAILLFYSDKYKDQKSIS
;
A
#
# COMPACT_ATOMS: atom_id res chain seq x y z
N VAL A 1 8.30 7.10 13.35
CA VAL A 1 9.34 6.09 13.08
C VAL A 1 9.59 5.98 11.57
N ILE A 2 8.60 5.72 10.71
CA ILE A 2 8.76 5.54 9.25
C ILE A 2 9.51 6.73 8.60
N ALA A 3 9.10 7.97 8.87
CA ALA A 3 9.71 9.16 8.26
C ALA A 3 11.21 9.32 8.63
N VAL A 4 11.59 9.00 9.87
CA VAL A 4 13.00 9.07 10.32
C VAL A 4 13.84 8.00 9.64
N GLY A 5 13.35 6.78 9.56
CA GLY A 5 14.01 5.70 8.84
C GLY A 5 14.17 6.02 7.34
N ALA A 6 13.11 6.52 6.70
CA ALA A 6 13.13 6.91 5.31
C ALA A 6 14.11 8.07 5.04
N TRP A 7 14.13 9.09 5.91
CA TRP A 7 15.11 10.16 5.82
C TRP A 7 16.55 9.65 5.85
N TYR A 8 16.85 8.73 6.77
CA TYR A 8 18.17 8.11 6.88
C TYR A 8 18.55 7.31 5.62
N ILE A 9 17.61 6.52 5.09
CA ILE A 9 17.79 5.72 3.86
C ILE A 9 18.10 6.65 2.67
N ILE A 10 17.31 7.70 2.47
CA ILE A 10 17.49 8.66 1.38
C ILE A 10 18.85 9.36 1.51
N LYS A 11 19.21 9.82 2.70
CA LYS A 11 20.47 10.53 2.97
C LYS A 11 21.69 9.67 2.65
N ASN A 12 21.61 8.36 2.87
CA ASN A 12 22.72 7.43 2.64
C ASN A 12 22.70 6.75 1.27
N ARG A 13 21.82 7.13 0.35
CA ARG A 13 21.65 6.53 -0.98
C ARG A 13 21.28 5.03 -0.93
N TRP A 14 20.44 4.63 0.00
CA TRP A 14 20.03 3.24 0.21
C TRP A 14 18.63 2.91 -0.29
N VAL A 15 17.97 3.82 -1.03
CA VAL A 15 16.59 3.60 -1.51
C VAL A 15 16.51 2.34 -2.38
N LYS A 16 17.44 2.13 -3.31
CA LYS A 16 17.44 0.94 -4.16
C LYS A 16 17.57 -0.35 -3.37
N GLN A 17 18.47 -0.37 -2.37
CA GLN A 17 18.67 -1.52 -1.50
C GLN A 17 17.46 -1.78 -0.63
N ALA A 18 16.85 -0.73 -0.09
CA ALA A 18 15.61 -0.83 0.70
C ALA A 18 14.46 -1.37 -0.13
N LEU A 19 14.29 -0.88 -1.37
CA LEU A 19 13.26 -1.38 -2.31
C LEU A 19 13.50 -2.84 -2.68
N LEU A 20 14.74 -3.22 -2.96
CA LEU A 20 15.10 -4.60 -3.27
C LEU A 20 14.78 -5.52 -2.08
N LEU A 21 15.25 -5.14 -0.88
CA LEU A 21 15.03 -5.92 0.33
C LEU A 21 13.53 -6.05 0.65
N SER A 22 12.77 -4.95 0.59
CA SER A 22 11.32 -4.97 0.83
C SER A 22 10.58 -5.83 -0.20
N SER A 23 11.00 -5.80 -1.47
CA SER A 23 10.44 -6.66 -2.52
C SER A 23 10.71 -8.14 -2.26
N ILE A 24 11.93 -8.48 -1.85
CA ILE A 24 12.28 -9.87 -1.50
C ILE A 24 11.44 -10.35 -0.30
N VAL A 25 11.34 -9.53 0.75
CA VAL A 25 10.53 -9.86 1.94
C VAL A 25 9.05 -10.03 1.56
N ALA A 26 8.52 -9.14 0.70
CA ALA A 26 7.13 -9.24 0.23
C ALA A 26 6.90 -10.55 -0.57
N VAL A 27 7.80 -10.89 -1.50
CA VAL A 27 7.70 -12.13 -2.28
C VAL A 27 7.77 -13.36 -1.37
N ILE A 28 8.71 -13.39 -0.41
CA ILE A 28 8.83 -14.50 0.56
C ILE A 28 7.54 -14.61 1.37
N GLY A 29 6.99 -13.48 1.84
CA GLY A 29 5.72 -13.44 2.58
C GLY A 29 4.55 -13.98 1.77
N ILE A 30 4.41 -13.56 0.52
CA ILE A 30 3.37 -14.03 -0.39
C ILE A 30 3.50 -15.55 -0.62
N VAL A 31 4.71 -16.03 -0.93
CA VAL A 31 4.97 -17.47 -1.13
C VAL A 31 4.65 -18.26 0.13
N TYR A 32 5.09 -17.78 1.31
CA TYR A 32 4.82 -18.44 2.59
C TYR A 32 3.32 -18.53 2.90
N LEU A 33 2.57 -17.44 2.70
CA LEU A 33 1.13 -17.41 2.95
C LEU A 33 0.35 -18.25 1.93
N SER A 34 0.80 -18.27 0.67
CA SER A 34 0.18 -19.08 -0.39
C SER A 34 0.50 -20.59 -0.26
N TRP A 35 1.57 -20.93 0.45
CA TRP A 35 1.96 -22.32 0.67
C TRP A 35 0.95 -23.01 1.57
N ASP A 36 0.30 -24.03 1.06
CA ASP A 36 -0.72 -24.83 1.78
C ASP A 36 -1.90 -23.99 2.32
N ASN A 37 -2.21 -22.88 1.66
CA ASN A 37 -3.25 -21.92 2.06
C ASN A 37 -3.13 -21.42 3.52
N LYS A 38 -1.90 -21.22 4.00
CA LYS A 38 -1.64 -20.74 5.38
C LYS A 38 -2.34 -19.44 5.75
N TYR A 39 -2.72 -18.62 4.75
CA TYR A 39 -3.55 -17.44 5.00
C TYR A 39 -4.89 -17.79 5.66
N MET A 40 -5.39 -19.03 5.52
CA MET A 40 -6.63 -19.50 6.19
C MET A 40 -6.46 -19.66 7.70
N ASP A 41 -5.24 -19.78 8.21
CA ASP A 41 -4.96 -19.86 9.65
C ASP A 41 -5.22 -18.54 10.37
N PHE A 42 -5.29 -17.43 9.61
CA PHE A 42 -5.63 -16.10 10.12
C PHE A 42 -7.15 -15.83 10.12
N ALA A 43 -7.99 -16.85 9.87
CA ALA A 43 -9.42 -16.69 9.99
C ALA A 43 -9.80 -16.36 11.43
N PRO A 44 -10.56 -15.27 11.66
CA PRO A 44 -10.95 -14.88 13.00
C PRO A 44 -11.87 -15.93 13.66
N ASP A 45 -11.74 -16.08 14.97
CA ASP A 45 -12.63 -16.91 15.76
C ASP A 45 -13.87 -16.09 16.12
N PHE A 46 -15.02 -16.42 15.53
CA PHE A 46 -16.28 -15.70 15.72
C PHE A 46 -16.77 -15.65 17.14
N GLU A 47 -16.46 -16.67 17.95
CA GLU A 47 -16.91 -16.74 19.35
C GLU A 47 -16.16 -15.76 20.26
N LYS A 48 -15.02 -15.23 19.81
CA LYS A 48 -14.16 -14.30 20.56
C LYS A 48 -14.25 -12.86 20.11
N THR A 49 -15.20 -12.52 19.24
CA THR A 49 -15.35 -11.15 18.75
C THR A 49 -15.81 -10.22 19.87
N ILE A 50 -14.90 -9.42 20.39
CA ILE A 50 -15.17 -8.45 21.45
C ILE A 50 -15.73 -7.18 20.84
N THR A 51 -16.94 -6.81 21.20
CA THR A 51 -17.48 -5.46 21.00
C THR A 51 -16.75 -4.52 21.94
N HIS A 52 -15.98 -3.57 21.39
CA HIS A 52 -15.10 -2.68 22.15
C HIS A 52 -15.87 -1.77 23.10
N THR A 53 -15.66 -1.94 24.37
CA THR A 53 -16.10 -1.02 25.42
C THR A 53 -14.95 -0.39 26.21
N GLU A 54 -13.71 -0.88 26.05
CA GLU A 54 -12.56 -0.40 26.82
C GLU A 54 -11.32 -0.20 25.94
N PHE A 55 -10.68 1.00 26.03
CA PHE A 55 -9.56 1.43 25.19
C PHE A 55 -8.28 0.60 25.41
N ASP A 56 -8.05 0.07 26.59
CA ASP A 56 -6.86 -0.73 26.93
C ASP A 56 -6.84 -2.09 26.22
N ASN A 57 -8.01 -2.62 25.86
CA ASN A 57 -8.14 -3.89 25.14
C ASN A 57 -8.02 -3.71 23.62
N LEU A 58 -8.10 -2.47 23.11
CA LEU A 58 -8.11 -2.18 21.67
C LEU A 58 -6.79 -2.58 21.00
N LEU A 59 -5.65 -2.30 21.63
CA LEU A 59 -4.33 -2.62 21.07
C LEU A 59 -4.12 -4.14 21.00
N GLU A 60 -4.55 -4.86 22.04
CA GLU A 60 -4.45 -6.31 22.09
C GLU A 60 -5.41 -6.97 21.10
N ALA A 61 -6.63 -6.51 21.00
CA ALA A 61 -7.64 -6.98 20.03
C ALA A 61 -7.22 -6.70 18.58
N THR A 62 -6.62 -5.53 18.30
CA THR A 62 -6.08 -5.20 16.97
C THR A 62 -4.92 -6.11 16.60
N TYR A 63 -4.03 -6.43 17.54
CA TYR A 63 -2.91 -7.33 17.30
C TYR A 63 -3.38 -8.78 17.10
N LYS A 64 -4.43 -9.21 17.80
CA LYS A 64 -5.01 -10.55 17.68
C LYS A 64 -6.02 -10.69 16.53
N LEU A 65 -6.26 -9.62 15.74
CA LEU A 65 -7.30 -9.56 14.71
C LEU A 65 -8.71 -9.87 15.25
N GLU A 66 -8.98 -9.56 16.51
CA GLU A 66 -10.29 -9.70 17.17
C GLU A 66 -11.14 -8.41 17.03
N ASP A 67 -10.55 -7.35 16.51
CA ASP A 67 -11.20 -6.08 16.21
C ASP A 67 -12.02 -6.18 14.91
N ILE A 68 -13.28 -5.76 14.96
CA ILE A 68 -14.24 -5.84 13.84
C ILE A 68 -13.70 -5.17 12.57
N SER A 69 -13.06 -4.00 12.72
CA SER A 69 -12.52 -3.27 11.57
C SER A 69 -11.37 -4.04 10.89
N SER A 70 -10.53 -4.70 11.67
CA SER A 70 -9.45 -5.56 11.16
C SER A 70 -10.01 -6.83 10.53
N MET A 71 -11.02 -7.45 11.13
CA MET A 71 -11.70 -8.64 10.60
C MET A 71 -12.36 -8.35 9.25
N GLU A 72 -13.05 -7.21 9.11
CA GLU A 72 -13.65 -6.80 7.85
C GLU A 72 -12.62 -6.56 6.74
N ARG A 73 -11.46 -6.03 7.08
CA ARG A 73 -10.35 -5.91 6.12
C ARG A 73 -9.88 -7.28 5.66
N VAL A 74 -9.64 -8.20 6.61
CA VAL A 74 -9.21 -9.57 6.29
C VAL A 74 -10.25 -10.27 5.41
N TYR A 75 -11.53 -10.14 5.73
CA TYR A 75 -12.64 -10.68 4.93
C TYR A 75 -12.57 -10.22 3.46
N ARG A 76 -12.40 -8.91 3.25
CA ARG A 76 -12.29 -8.33 1.91
C ARG A 76 -10.98 -8.68 1.21
N TRP A 77 -9.87 -8.77 1.96
CA TRP A 77 -8.59 -9.23 1.40
C TRP A 77 -8.67 -10.67 0.91
N MET A 78 -9.35 -11.55 1.64
CA MET A 78 -9.53 -12.94 1.21
C MET A 78 -10.38 -13.02 -0.05
N ALA A 79 -11.48 -12.28 -0.13
CA ALA A 79 -12.27 -12.17 -1.35
C ALA A 79 -11.41 -11.62 -2.52
N GLY A 80 -10.60 -10.58 -2.28
CA GLY A 80 -9.69 -10.04 -3.28
C GLY A 80 -8.65 -11.06 -3.78
N ILE A 81 -8.09 -11.88 -2.90
CA ILE A 81 -7.15 -12.95 -3.27
C ILE A 81 -7.83 -13.99 -4.18
N GLU A 82 -9.06 -14.41 -3.86
CA GLU A 82 -9.81 -15.33 -4.70
C GLU A 82 -10.15 -14.70 -6.07
N MET A 83 -10.52 -13.41 -6.10
CA MET A 83 -10.71 -12.67 -7.34
C MET A 83 -9.43 -12.63 -8.19
N ILE A 84 -8.26 -12.39 -7.58
CA ILE A 84 -6.96 -12.40 -8.27
C ILE A 84 -6.69 -13.77 -8.91
N LYS A 85 -6.98 -14.87 -8.21
CA LYS A 85 -6.79 -16.22 -8.76
C LYS A 85 -7.62 -16.45 -10.02
N ASP A 86 -8.85 -15.91 -10.06
CA ASP A 86 -9.76 -16.05 -11.20
C ASP A 86 -9.33 -15.20 -12.41
N LYS A 87 -8.94 -13.92 -12.17
CA LYS A 87 -8.54 -12.99 -13.25
C LYS A 87 -7.15 -12.38 -13.03
N PHE A 88 -6.16 -13.25 -12.89
CA PHE A 88 -4.79 -12.91 -12.53
C PHE A 88 -4.12 -11.82 -13.40
N TRP A 89 -4.28 -11.93 -14.74
CA TRP A 89 -3.53 -11.09 -15.67
C TRP A 89 -4.14 -9.72 -15.93
N MET A 90 -5.46 -9.66 -16.11
CA MET A 90 -6.18 -8.47 -16.60
C MET A 90 -7.10 -7.85 -15.55
N GLY A 91 -7.39 -8.55 -14.45
CA GLY A 91 -8.33 -8.11 -13.42
C GLY A 91 -9.79 -8.06 -13.89
N PHE A 92 -10.63 -7.46 -13.06
CA PHE A 92 -12.07 -7.34 -13.30
C PHE A 92 -12.48 -6.02 -13.97
N GLY A 93 -11.58 -5.07 -14.08
CA GLY A 93 -11.80 -3.71 -14.55
C GLY A 93 -11.81 -2.68 -13.42
N PRO A 94 -11.46 -1.42 -13.68
CA PRO A 94 -11.47 -0.34 -12.69
C PRO A 94 -12.84 -0.14 -12.05
N GLY A 95 -12.87 0.07 -10.71
CA GLY A 95 -14.11 0.26 -9.95
C GLY A 95 -14.98 -0.98 -9.79
N SER A 96 -14.48 -2.16 -10.12
CA SER A 96 -15.26 -3.41 -10.17
C SER A 96 -15.23 -4.23 -8.88
N PHE A 97 -14.34 -3.90 -7.93
CA PHE A 97 -14.22 -4.67 -6.70
C PHE A 97 -15.54 -4.85 -5.97
N TYR A 98 -16.21 -3.73 -5.65
CA TYR A 98 -17.46 -3.75 -4.88
C TYR A 98 -18.56 -4.62 -5.51
N SER A 99 -18.71 -4.59 -6.83
CA SER A 99 -19.78 -5.34 -7.53
C SER A 99 -19.52 -6.85 -7.62
N ASN A 100 -18.29 -7.30 -7.37
CA ASN A 100 -17.92 -8.70 -7.59
C ASN A 100 -17.46 -9.44 -6.31
N TYR A 101 -16.91 -8.73 -5.30
CA TYR A 101 -16.22 -9.37 -4.18
C TYR A 101 -17.10 -10.31 -3.34
N GLN A 102 -18.41 -10.02 -3.21
CA GLN A 102 -19.31 -10.86 -2.43
C GLN A 102 -19.40 -12.29 -2.95
N SER A 103 -19.31 -12.48 -4.27
CA SER A 103 -19.30 -13.81 -4.91
C SER A 103 -18.03 -14.62 -4.62
N TYR A 104 -16.96 -13.95 -4.17
CA TYR A 104 -15.66 -14.55 -3.84
C TYR A 104 -15.40 -14.58 -2.34
N SER A 105 -16.35 -14.11 -1.55
CA SER A 105 -16.20 -14.07 -0.11
C SER A 105 -16.23 -15.48 0.51
N ILE A 106 -15.37 -15.68 1.51
CA ILE A 106 -15.29 -16.95 2.24
C ILE A 106 -16.09 -16.79 3.53
N SER A 107 -17.16 -17.59 3.70
CA SER A 107 -18.08 -17.50 4.85
C SER A 107 -17.38 -17.61 6.20
N ARG A 108 -16.24 -18.32 6.29
CA ARG A 108 -15.43 -18.43 7.50
C ARG A 108 -14.87 -17.08 8.00
N PHE A 109 -14.73 -16.08 7.14
CA PHE A 109 -14.25 -14.73 7.49
C PHE A 109 -15.38 -13.71 7.62
N GLN A 110 -16.62 -14.11 7.42
CA GLN A 110 -17.77 -13.21 7.47
C GLN A 110 -18.03 -12.72 8.90
N THR A 111 -18.39 -11.44 9.06
CA THR A 111 -18.79 -10.83 10.34
C THR A 111 -20.23 -10.31 10.21
N TYR A 112 -20.79 -9.81 11.31
CA TYR A 112 -22.15 -9.23 11.30
C TYR A 112 -22.24 -7.87 10.54
N VAL A 113 -21.10 -7.27 10.17
CA VAL A 113 -21.04 -6.01 9.37
C VAL A 113 -20.59 -6.27 7.92
N SER A 114 -20.48 -7.52 7.50
CA SER A 114 -20.00 -7.89 6.16
C SER A 114 -20.94 -7.51 5.01
N ASP A 115 -22.18 -7.10 5.31
CA ASP A 115 -23.11 -6.60 4.28
C ASP A 115 -22.63 -5.33 3.58
N ASN A 116 -21.65 -4.63 4.19
CA ASN A 116 -20.97 -3.46 3.62
C ASN A 116 -21.90 -2.41 2.98
N PRO A 117 -22.89 -1.88 3.72
CA PRO A 117 -23.85 -0.90 3.19
C PRO A 117 -23.18 0.40 2.76
N GLU A 118 -22.00 0.71 3.33
CA GLU A 118 -21.22 1.91 3.01
C GLU A 118 -20.40 1.79 1.72
N LYS A 119 -20.45 0.63 1.05
CA LYS A 119 -19.69 0.34 -0.18
C LYS A 119 -18.20 0.58 -0.02
N SER A 120 -17.65 0.28 1.14
CA SER A 120 -16.22 0.42 1.42
C SER A 120 -15.40 -0.49 0.50
N GLY A 121 -14.22 -0.03 0.08
CA GLY A 121 -13.28 -0.77 -0.73
C GLY A 121 -12.56 -1.90 0.02
N ILE A 122 -11.51 -2.44 -0.60
CA ILE A 122 -10.73 -3.56 -0.07
C ILE A 122 -9.83 -3.16 1.12
N HIS A 123 -9.62 -1.85 1.34
CA HIS A 123 -8.69 -1.30 2.34
C HIS A 123 -7.24 -1.80 2.20
N ASN A 124 -6.83 -2.05 0.98
CA ASN A 124 -5.45 -2.30 0.59
C ASN A 124 -5.30 -1.95 -0.89
N TYR A 125 -4.68 -0.81 -1.18
CA TYR A 125 -4.61 -0.29 -2.54
C TYR A 125 -3.82 -1.18 -3.50
N PHE A 126 -2.84 -1.91 -2.99
CA PHE A 126 -2.07 -2.86 -3.82
C PHE A 126 -2.92 -4.05 -4.26
N LEU A 127 -3.70 -4.62 -3.34
CA LEU A 127 -4.65 -5.68 -3.68
C LEU A 127 -5.72 -5.15 -4.63
N MET A 128 -6.23 -3.92 -4.39
CA MET A 128 -7.26 -3.33 -5.22
C MET A 128 -6.82 -3.17 -6.67
N ILE A 129 -5.62 -2.61 -6.91
CA ILE A 129 -5.07 -2.50 -8.27
C ILE A 129 -4.92 -3.89 -8.91
N TRP A 130 -4.45 -4.88 -8.18
CA TRP A 130 -4.29 -6.22 -8.74
C TRP A 130 -5.65 -6.85 -9.08
N VAL A 131 -6.64 -6.75 -8.20
CA VAL A 131 -8.01 -7.22 -8.47
C VAL A 131 -8.62 -6.54 -9.69
N GLU A 132 -8.46 -5.24 -9.81
CA GLU A 132 -9.15 -4.46 -10.84
C GLU A 132 -8.38 -4.39 -12.17
N GLN A 133 -7.06 -4.25 -12.13
CA GLN A 133 -6.21 -4.03 -13.31
C GLN A 133 -5.28 -5.22 -13.61
N GLY A 134 -5.38 -6.29 -12.81
CA GLY A 134 -4.55 -7.49 -12.94
C GLY A 134 -3.08 -7.25 -12.60
N LEU A 135 -2.27 -8.28 -12.84
CA LEU A 135 -0.83 -8.22 -12.60
C LEU A 135 -0.15 -7.11 -13.41
N ILE A 136 -0.61 -6.86 -14.63
CA ILE A 136 0.00 -5.85 -15.51
C ILE A 136 -0.16 -4.46 -14.89
N GLY A 137 -1.38 -4.06 -14.49
CA GLY A 137 -1.63 -2.78 -13.83
C GLY A 137 -0.89 -2.66 -12.50
N PHE A 138 -0.87 -3.72 -11.70
CA PHE A 138 -0.12 -3.78 -10.45
C PHE A 138 1.38 -3.52 -10.67
N LEU A 139 2.02 -4.18 -11.64
CA LEU A 139 3.44 -3.99 -11.93
C LEU A 139 3.77 -2.59 -12.45
N ILE A 140 2.89 -2.00 -13.28
CA ILE A 140 3.04 -0.62 -13.74
C ILE A 140 2.97 0.34 -12.56
N PHE A 141 2.02 0.18 -11.66
CA PHE A 141 1.88 1.03 -10.47
C PHE A 141 3.08 0.92 -9.53
N ILE A 142 3.52 -0.29 -9.20
CA ILE A 142 4.72 -0.51 -8.37
C ILE A 142 5.96 0.07 -9.03
N GLY A 143 6.11 -0.14 -10.35
CA GLY A 143 7.21 0.42 -11.13
C GLY A 143 7.23 1.96 -11.09
N LEU A 144 6.06 2.61 -11.22
CA LEU A 144 5.93 4.05 -11.07
C LEU A 144 6.35 4.52 -9.66
N CYS A 145 5.86 3.86 -8.62
CA CYS A 145 6.21 4.21 -7.24
C CYS A 145 7.72 4.07 -6.98
N PHE A 146 8.32 2.99 -7.44
CA PHE A 146 9.77 2.77 -7.29
C PHE A 146 10.58 3.82 -8.09
N ALA A 147 10.16 4.13 -9.30
CA ALA A 147 10.79 5.16 -10.11
C ALA A 147 10.76 6.53 -9.42
N LEU A 148 9.63 6.90 -8.81
CA LEU A 148 9.50 8.17 -8.08
C LEU A 148 10.38 8.21 -6.83
N LEU A 149 10.46 7.12 -6.06
CA LEU A 149 11.33 7.03 -4.88
C LEU A 149 12.82 7.13 -5.25
N ILE A 150 13.24 6.43 -6.30
CA ILE A 150 14.62 6.51 -6.81
C ILE A 150 14.90 7.91 -7.37
N THR A 151 13.92 8.53 -8.03
CA THR A 151 14.04 9.90 -8.52
C THR A 151 14.21 10.88 -7.36
N GLY A 152 13.39 10.76 -6.31
CA GLY A 152 13.50 11.59 -5.10
C GLY A 152 14.90 11.54 -4.47
N GLU A 153 15.45 10.33 -4.27
CA GLU A 153 16.81 10.15 -3.77
C GLU A 153 17.85 10.80 -4.71
N ASN A 154 17.78 10.51 -6.01
CA ASN A 154 18.75 11.02 -6.96
C ASN A 154 18.73 12.55 -7.03
N VAL A 155 17.55 13.16 -7.06
CA VAL A 155 17.39 14.61 -7.15
C VAL A 155 17.82 15.29 -5.84
N TYR A 156 17.52 14.69 -4.68
CA TYR A 156 18.02 15.18 -3.39
C TYR A 156 19.55 15.30 -3.38
N HIS A 157 20.25 14.31 -3.89
CA HIS A 157 21.71 14.32 -3.94
C HIS A 157 22.33 15.16 -5.06
N ARG A 158 21.56 15.46 -6.14
CA ARG A 158 22.02 16.35 -7.20
C ARG A 158 21.77 17.83 -6.87
N SER A 159 20.77 18.12 -6.04
CA SER A 159 20.41 19.49 -5.74
C SER A 159 21.55 20.19 -4.97
N THR A 160 21.86 21.42 -5.39
CA THR A 160 22.92 22.25 -4.79
C THR A 160 22.36 23.21 -3.76
N GLU A 161 21.12 23.67 -3.94
CA GLU A 161 20.47 24.62 -3.05
C GLU A 161 19.86 23.92 -1.84
N LEU A 162 20.14 24.42 -0.65
CA LEU A 162 19.64 23.86 0.61
C LEU A 162 18.10 23.88 0.70
N ARG A 163 17.48 24.96 0.20
CA ARG A 163 16.01 25.08 0.13
C ARG A 163 15.40 23.95 -0.70
N ASP A 164 15.96 23.67 -1.87
CA ASP A 164 15.45 22.64 -2.77
C ASP A 164 15.62 21.25 -2.15
N LYS A 165 16.74 21.00 -1.45
CA LYS A 165 16.93 19.74 -0.70
C LYS A 165 15.82 19.50 0.32
N TYR A 166 15.40 20.53 1.05
CA TYR A 166 14.31 20.39 2.02
C TYR A 166 12.97 20.10 1.32
N ILE A 167 12.67 20.77 0.20
CA ILE A 167 11.42 20.55 -0.55
C ILE A 167 11.40 19.15 -1.11
N ILE A 168 12.49 18.70 -1.76
CA ILE A 168 12.60 17.36 -2.32
C ILE A 168 12.48 16.30 -1.23
N MET A 169 13.15 16.48 -0.10
CA MET A 169 13.05 15.57 1.04
C MET A 169 11.62 15.50 1.56
N ALA A 170 10.95 16.65 1.77
CA ALA A 170 9.58 16.70 2.24
C ALA A 170 8.61 15.99 1.29
N ALA A 171 8.73 16.22 -0.03
CA ALA A 171 7.93 15.54 -1.04
C ALA A 171 8.18 14.03 -1.08
N THR A 172 9.45 13.61 -0.97
CA THR A 172 9.80 12.17 -0.95
C THR A 172 9.26 11.49 0.31
N LEU A 173 9.39 12.11 1.47
CA LEU A 173 8.84 11.58 2.73
C LEU A 173 7.31 11.55 2.71
N GLY A 174 6.66 12.60 2.20
CA GLY A 174 5.21 12.63 2.00
C GLY A 174 4.73 11.49 1.09
N PHE A 175 5.44 11.26 0.00
CA PHE A 175 5.16 10.13 -0.90
C PHE A 175 5.31 8.77 -0.19
N ILE A 176 6.39 8.56 0.58
CA ILE A 176 6.62 7.32 1.34
C ILE A 176 5.52 7.08 2.36
N ILE A 177 5.05 8.12 3.06
CA ILE A 177 3.97 7.99 4.04
C ILE A 177 2.69 7.53 3.35
N ILE A 178 2.30 8.16 2.24
CA ILE A 178 1.11 7.78 1.48
C ILE A 178 1.25 6.34 0.95
N PHE A 179 2.41 5.99 0.39
CA PHE A 179 2.70 4.66 -0.11
C PHE A 179 2.60 3.59 1.00
N ALA A 180 3.11 3.87 2.20
CA ALA A 180 2.98 2.96 3.34
C ALA A 180 1.51 2.84 3.81
N MET A 181 0.75 3.92 3.80
CA MET A 181 -0.68 3.90 4.16
C MET A 181 -1.53 3.12 3.14
N CYS A 182 -1.09 3.00 1.89
CA CYS A 182 -1.76 2.17 0.88
C CYS A 182 -1.77 0.66 1.20
N LEU A 183 -0.93 0.21 2.15
CA LEU A 183 -0.97 -1.18 2.64
C LEU A 183 -2.24 -1.49 3.45
N ILE A 184 -2.84 -0.48 4.06
CA ILE A 184 -3.98 -0.64 4.98
C ILE A 184 -5.20 0.20 4.60
N ASN A 185 -5.14 0.97 3.51
CA ASN A 185 -6.23 1.83 3.04
C ASN A 185 -6.14 2.10 1.53
N ASP A 186 -7.27 2.51 0.94
CA ASP A 186 -7.42 2.89 -0.48
C ASP A 186 -7.31 4.42 -0.66
N LEU A 187 -6.30 5.04 -0.02
CA LEU A 187 -6.23 6.50 0.15
C LEU A 187 -5.99 7.28 -1.15
N ILE A 188 -5.37 6.68 -2.16
CA ILE A 188 -5.06 7.39 -3.42
C ILE A 188 -6.34 7.76 -4.17
N GLU A 189 -7.43 7.01 -4.00
CA GLU A 189 -8.72 7.29 -4.63
C GLU A 189 -9.55 8.33 -3.86
N THR A 190 -9.08 8.78 -2.70
CA THR A 190 -9.81 9.76 -1.89
C THR A 190 -9.47 11.19 -2.29
N ASP A 191 -10.47 12.07 -2.25
CA ASP A 191 -10.33 13.51 -2.51
C ASP A 191 -9.34 14.20 -1.57
N LYS A 192 -9.11 13.61 -0.38
CA LYS A 192 -8.28 14.21 0.66
C LYS A 192 -6.80 13.87 0.55
N VAL A 193 -6.46 12.67 0.11
CA VAL A 193 -5.08 12.17 0.09
C VAL A 193 -4.54 11.99 -1.32
N GLY A 194 -5.38 11.58 -2.28
CA GLY A 194 -4.98 11.41 -3.67
C GLY A 194 -4.27 12.61 -4.28
N PRO A 195 -4.77 13.85 -4.11
CA PRO A 195 -4.09 15.03 -4.62
C PRO A 195 -2.65 15.19 -4.10
N PHE A 196 -2.39 14.81 -2.84
CA PHE A 196 -1.02 14.88 -2.29
C PHE A 196 -0.08 13.83 -2.86
N PHE A 197 -0.59 12.65 -3.24
CA PHE A 197 0.20 11.66 -3.97
C PHE A 197 0.71 12.25 -5.28
N PHE A 198 -0.18 12.83 -6.10
CA PHE A 198 0.18 13.42 -7.38
C PHE A 198 1.00 14.71 -7.21
N LEU A 199 0.73 15.53 -6.20
CA LEU A 199 1.52 16.74 -5.89
C LEU A 199 2.96 16.37 -5.55
N ASN A 200 3.20 15.40 -4.68
CA ASN A 200 4.54 14.94 -4.35
C ASN A 200 5.26 14.41 -5.60
N ALA A 201 4.58 13.61 -6.42
CA ALA A 201 5.13 13.13 -7.68
C ALA A 201 5.51 14.28 -8.63
N ALA A 202 4.64 15.28 -8.79
CA ALA A 202 4.88 16.45 -9.63
C ALA A 202 6.09 17.27 -9.14
N ILE A 203 6.23 17.48 -7.83
CA ILE A 203 7.38 18.15 -7.22
C ILE A 203 8.67 17.39 -7.56
N LEU A 204 8.69 16.07 -7.38
CA LEU A 204 9.87 15.25 -7.66
C LEU A 204 10.26 15.30 -9.14
N LEU A 205 9.28 15.25 -10.06
CA LEU A 205 9.52 15.36 -11.49
C LEU A 205 10.02 16.76 -11.88
N PHE A 206 9.44 17.83 -11.33
CA PHE A 206 9.89 19.20 -11.55
C PHE A 206 11.36 19.39 -11.16
N TYR A 207 11.74 18.94 -9.97
CA TYR A 207 13.14 19.05 -9.53
C TYR A 207 14.06 18.08 -10.29
N SER A 208 13.55 16.95 -10.76
CA SER A 208 14.30 16.05 -11.62
C SER A 208 14.70 16.72 -12.94
N ASP A 209 13.78 17.48 -13.52
CA ASP A 209 14.05 18.26 -14.74
C ASP A 209 14.99 19.44 -14.44
N LYS A 210 14.72 20.22 -13.39
CA LYS A 210 15.57 21.35 -12.96
C LYS A 210 17.05 20.96 -12.79
N TYR A 211 17.34 19.77 -12.26
CA TYR A 211 18.70 19.29 -11.99
C TYR A 211 19.22 18.25 -12.97
N LYS A 212 18.57 18.11 -14.13
CA LYS A 212 18.95 17.13 -15.17
C LYS A 212 20.30 17.45 -15.80
N ASP A 213 20.53 18.72 -16.14
CA ASP A 213 21.70 19.17 -16.91
C ASP A 213 22.96 19.38 -16.07
N GLN A 214 22.84 19.40 -14.75
CA GLN A 214 24.02 19.57 -13.87
C GLN A 214 24.98 18.36 -13.87
N LYS A 215 24.64 17.25 -14.52
CA LYS A 215 25.47 16.08 -14.64
C LYS A 215 26.55 16.20 -15.74
N SER A 216 26.47 17.22 -16.60
CA SER A 216 27.41 17.42 -17.73
C SER A 216 28.63 18.27 -17.38
N ILE A 217 28.76 18.77 -16.15
CA ILE A 217 29.80 19.75 -15.77
C ILE A 217 30.77 19.23 -14.66
N SER A 218 30.63 17.97 -14.24
CA SER A 218 31.53 17.39 -13.21
C SER A 218 32.31 16.19 -13.73
#